data_21fb99969d24005d1e462ccc064255f2
#
_entry.id   21fb99969d24005d1e462ccc064255f2
#
_cell.length_a   1.000
_cell.length_b   1.000
_cell.length_c   1.000
_cell.angle_alpha   90.00
_cell.angle_beta   90.00
_cell.angle_gamma   90.00
#
_symmetry.space_group_name_H-M   'P 1'
#
loop_
_entity.id
_entity.type
_entity.pdbx_description
1 polymer ?
#
loop_
_entity_poly.entity_id
_entity_poly.type
_entity_poly.pdbx_seq_one_letter_code
_entity_poly.pdbx_strand_id
1 'polypeptide(L)'
;MNKLLIFFLFGFFVFSFDVYSDDQYEELPNVSNVQVNVCKLKEGVSLKEYNAVTEDYVKWSKKNNVETFYVRHFPLFSHGTTGNPLTYDFLEILGSSHETSGEAWDLWLDSKEGQKLNAQWQAAADCYPKMGTGITLWSDEDALAKADERVATWNWCTLNDNVSAEEVIQKHSEMAKNLEGNDQGIIGWAGIIPRLGGASAPGQFAH
;
A
#
# COMPACT_ATOMS: atom_id res chain seq x y z
N MET A 1 -37.11 60.17 10.68
CA MET A 1 -35.89 59.40 10.94
C MET A 1 -36.18 57.94 10.59
N ASN A 2 -35.91 57.58 9.35
CA ASN A 2 -36.13 56.20 8.85
C ASN A 2 -34.84 55.38 9.02
N LYS A 3 -34.92 54.33 9.85
CA LYS A 3 -33.84 53.38 9.99
C LYS A 3 -34.00 52.30 8.90
N LEU A 4 -33.10 52.32 7.93
CA LEU A 4 -32.99 51.33 6.89
C LEU A 4 -32.25 50.11 7.49
N LEU A 5 -32.96 48.98 7.63
CA LEU A 5 -32.40 47.70 8.07
C LEU A 5 -31.89 46.97 6.83
N ILE A 6 -30.57 46.89 6.67
CA ILE A 6 -29.93 46.14 5.60
C ILE A 6 -29.74 44.69 6.09
N PHE A 7 -30.51 43.76 5.55
CA PHE A 7 -30.33 42.33 5.76
C PHE A 7 -29.19 41.87 4.84
N PHE A 8 -28.05 41.51 5.41
CA PHE A 8 -27.01 40.76 4.70
C PHE A 8 -27.41 39.29 4.65
N LEU A 9 -27.89 38.83 3.52
CA LEU A 9 -28.04 37.41 3.21
C LEU A 9 -26.64 36.81 2.93
N PHE A 10 -26.07 36.19 3.96
CA PHE A 10 -24.90 35.32 3.78
C PHE A 10 -25.38 34.06 3.07
N GLY A 11 -25.19 34.00 1.76
CA GLY A 11 -25.36 32.77 0.98
C GLY A 11 -24.28 31.77 1.40
N PHE A 12 -24.66 30.75 2.17
CA PHE A 12 -23.84 29.57 2.38
C PHE A 12 -23.75 28.83 1.05
N PHE A 13 -22.66 29.03 0.32
CA PHE A 13 -22.26 28.13 -0.74
C PHE A 13 -21.80 26.83 -0.09
N VAL A 14 -22.69 25.86 0.02
CA VAL A 14 -22.34 24.48 0.32
C VAL A 14 -21.67 23.96 -0.95
N PHE A 15 -20.33 23.97 -0.96
CA PHE A 15 -19.59 23.19 -1.94
C PHE A 15 -19.81 21.72 -1.56
N SER A 16 -20.73 21.05 -2.24
CA SER A 16 -20.77 19.61 -2.27
C SER A 16 -19.48 19.17 -2.95
N PHE A 17 -18.49 18.77 -2.17
CA PHE A 17 -17.42 17.94 -2.70
C PHE A 17 -18.09 16.60 -2.98
N ASP A 18 -18.36 16.33 -4.25
CA ASP A 18 -18.56 14.96 -4.67
C ASP A 18 -17.28 14.22 -4.29
N VAL A 19 -17.29 13.55 -3.15
CA VAL A 19 -16.33 12.51 -2.85
C VAL A 19 -16.58 11.48 -3.94
N TYR A 20 -15.77 11.50 -4.96
CA TYR A 20 -15.70 10.40 -5.90
C TYR A 20 -15.36 9.17 -5.06
N SER A 21 -16.38 8.44 -4.67
CA SER A 21 -16.25 7.09 -4.15
C SER A 21 -15.52 6.32 -5.25
N ASP A 22 -14.46 5.65 -4.88
CA ASP A 22 -13.64 4.87 -5.81
C ASP A 22 -14.33 3.51 -6.06
N ASP A 23 -15.65 3.55 -6.26
CA ASP A 23 -16.52 2.38 -6.47
C ASP A 23 -16.08 1.54 -7.68
N GLN A 24 -15.22 2.12 -8.52
CA GLN A 24 -14.73 1.54 -9.76
C GLN A 24 -13.88 0.27 -9.54
N TYR A 25 -13.28 0.13 -8.36
CA TYR A 25 -12.45 -1.03 -8.00
C TYR A 25 -13.12 -1.99 -7.01
N GLU A 26 -14.25 -1.63 -6.42
CA GLU A 26 -15.01 -2.52 -5.53
C GLU A 26 -15.65 -3.70 -6.29
N GLU A 27 -15.87 -3.55 -7.58
CA GLU A 27 -16.39 -4.64 -8.44
C GLU A 27 -15.31 -5.67 -8.85
N LEU A 28 -14.01 -5.34 -8.64
CA LEU A 28 -12.93 -6.26 -8.95
C LEU A 28 -12.74 -7.26 -7.81
N PRO A 29 -12.65 -8.56 -8.10
CA PRO A 29 -12.39 -9.56 -7.07
C PRO A 29 -11.01 -9.35 -6.44
N ASN A 30 -10.90 -9.60 -5.13
CA ASN A 30 -9.63 -9.57 -4.39
C ASN A 30 -8.93 -8.19 -4.34
N VAL A 31 -9.72 -7.13 -4.20
CA VAL A 31 -9.21 -5.77 -3.97
C VAL A 31 -8.86 -5.58 -2.49
N SER A 32 -7.73 -4.95 -2.24
CA SER A 32 -7.23 -4.64 -0.90
C SER A 32 -6.62 -3.24 -0.83
N ASN A 33 -6.57 -2.66 0.36
CA ASN A 33 -5.69 -1.55 0.62
C ASN A 33 -4.27 -2.08 0.79
N VAL A 34 -3.31 -1.47 0.08
CA VAL A 34 -1.89 -1.80 0.19
C VAL A 34 -1.13 -0.57 0.64
N GLN A 35 -0.43 -0.71 1.75
CA GLN A 35 0.53 0.28 2.21
C GLN A 35 1.94 -0.22 1.88
N VAL A 36 2.71 0.62 1.19
CA VAL A 36 4.13 0.38 0.89
C VAL A 36 4.96 1.38 1.67
N ASN A 37 5.74 0.91 2.62
CA ASN A 37 6.71 1.71 3.35
C ASN A 37 8.07 1.61 2.65
N VAL A 38 8.58 2.74 2.18
CA VAL A 38 9.93 2.83 1.63
C VAL A 38 10.85 3.23 2.79
N CYS A 39 11.69 2.31 3.27
CA CYS A 39 12.38 2.44 4.55
C CYS A 39 13.91 2.49 4.40
N LYS A 40 14.52 3.34 5.24
CA LYS A 40 15.96 3.39 5.46
C LYS A 40 16.23 3.33 6.96
N LEU A 41 17.09 2.44 7.39
CA LEU A 41 17.50 2.35 8.80
C LEU A 41 18.18 3.63 9.26
N LYS A 42 17.94 4.03 10.49
CA LYS A 42 18.69 5.11 11.12
C LYS A 42 20.15 4.72 11.30
N GLU A 43 21.02 5.71 11.31
CA GLU A 43 22.46 5.49 11.57
C GLU A 43 22.67 4.77 12.90
N GLY A 44 23.42 3.69 12.88
CA GLY A 44 23.71 2.85 14.05
C GLY A 44 22.62 1.85 14.41
N VAL A 45 21.46 1.86 13.76
CA VAL A 45 20.40 0.87 13.98
C VAL A 45 20.61 -0.34 13.08
N SER A 46 20.66 -1.52 13.67
CA SER A 46 20.75 -2.79 12.96
C SER A 46 19.37 -3.30 12.51
N LEU A 47 19.36 -4.14 11.47
CA LEU A 47 18.14 -4.85 11.06
C LEU A 47 17.54 -5.70 12.18
N LYS A 48 18.38 -6.26 13.06
CA LYS A 48 17.94 -7.03 14.23
C LYS A 48 17.13 -6.19 15.21
N GLU A 49 17.55 -4.95 15.46
CA GLU A 49 16.81 -4.01 16.32
C GLU A 49 15.51 -3.59 15.68
N TYR A 50 15.53 -3.33 14.39
CA TYR A 50 14.31 -3.04 13.63
C TYR A 50 13.32 -4.22 13.65
N ASN A 51 13.80 -5.46 13.52
CA ASN A 51 12.97 -6.67 13.61
C ASN A 51 12.23 -6.77 14.94
N ALA A 52 12.85 -6.36 16.05
CA ALA A 52 12.17 -6.34 17.35
C ALA A 52 10.96 -5.40 17.36
N VAL A 53 11.06 -4.24 16.68
CA VAL A 53 9.92 -3.31 16.51
C VAL A 53 8.82 -3.96 15.66
N THR A 54 9.20 -4.66 14.58
CA THR A 54 8.24 -5.39 13.74
C THR A 54 7.53 -6.51 14.52
N GLU A 55 8.24 -7.25 15.37
CA GLU A 55 7.64 -8.28 16.23
C GLU A 55 6.62 -7.67 17.20
N ASP A 56 6.92 -6.50 17.76
CA ASP A 56 6.00 -5.80 18.64
C ASP A 56 4.75 -5.29 17.87
N TYR A 57 4.93 -4.83 16.63
CA TYR A 57 3.81 -4.52 15.74
C TYR A 57 2.92 -5.75 15.48
N VAL A 58 3.51 -6.90 15.17
CA VAL A 58 2.76 -8.16 14.93
C VAL A 58 1.97 -8.58 16.17
N LYS A 59 2.54 -8.45 17.36
CA LYS A 59 1.84 -8.72 18.63
C LYS A 59 0.67 -7.76 18.83
N TRP A 60 0.90 -6.47 18.59
CA TRP A 60 -0.13 -5.43 18.66
C TRP A 60 -1.27 -5.68 17.66
N SER A 61 -0.94 -6.00 16.40
CA SER A 61 -1.89 -6.33 15.35
C SER A 61 -2.80 -7.48 15.76
N LYS A 62 -2.21 -8.60 16.22
CA LYS A 62 -2.97 -9.77 16.69
C LYS A 62 -3.87 -9.45 17.89
N LYS A 63 -3.35 -8.67 18.86
CA LYS A 63 -4.11 -8.26 20.05
C LYS A 63 -5.34 -7.42 19.73
N ASN A 64 -5.27 -6.61 18.68
CA ASN A 64 -6.32 -5.69 18.27
C ASN A 64 -7.17 -6.22 17.12
N ASN A 65 -7.01 -7.49 16.72
CA ASN A 65 -7.69 -8.13 15.58
C ASN A 65 -7.48 -7.39 14.25
N VAL A 66 -6.33 -6.76 14.08
CA VAL A 66 -5.94 -6.12 12.83
C VAL A 66 -5.28 -7.18 11.95
N GLU A 67 -6.08 -7.81 11.08
CA GLU A 67 -5.58 -8.80 10.12
C GLU A 67 -4.88 -8.09 8.96
N THR A 68 -3.56 -8.19 8.94
CA THR A 68 -2.73 -7.55 7.92
C THR A 68 -1.74 -8.55 7.35
N PHE A 69 -1.77 -8.72 6.04
CA PHE A 69 -0.67 -9.34 5.32
C PHE A 69 0.57 -8.44 5.48
N TYR A 70 1.71 -9.04 5.82
CA TYR A 70 2.97 -8.31 5.98
C TYR A 70 4.10 -9.03 5.28
N VAL A 71 4.83 -8.31 4.45
CA VAL A 71 6.06 -8.82 3.82
C VAL A 71 7.10 -7.72 3.70
N ARG A 72 8.37 -8.09 3.80
CA ARG A 72 9.50 -7.18 3.60
C ARG A 72 10.32 -7.61 2.39
N HIS A 73 10.60 -6.66 1.51
CA HIS A 73 11.41 -6.87 0.31
C HIS A 73 12.77 -6.17 0.47
N PHE A 74 13.83 -6.94 0.36
CA PHE A 74 15.19 -6.42 0.25
C PHE A 74 15.59 -6.37 -1.22
N PRO A 75 16.18 -5.26 -1.71
CA PRO A 75 16.61 -5.18 -3.10
C PRO A 75 17.78 -6.14 -3.34
N LEU A 76 17.59 -7.12 -4.24
CA LEU A 76 18.67 -7.95 -4.76
C LEU A 76 19.46 -7.18 -5.82
N PHE A 77 18.74 -6.62 -6.77
CA PHE A 77 19.28 -5.68 -7.76
C PHE A 77 18.17 -4.75 -8.23
N SER A 78 18.55 -3.60 -8.72
CA SER A 78 17.63 -2.62 -9.25
C SER A 78 18.15 -2.17 -10.63
N HIS A 79 17.30 -2.24 -11.63
CA HIS A 79 17.54 -1.59 -12.91
C HIS A 79 17.25 -0.09 -12.73
N GLY A 80 18.22 0.61 -12.16
CA GLY A 80 18.20 2.07 -12.14
C GLY A 80 18.50 2.57 -13.54
N THR A 81 17.53 3.15 -14.21
CA THR A 81 17.74 3.80 -15.51
C THR A 81 18.62 5.03 -15.42
N THR A 82 19.02 5.47 -14.24
CA THR A 82 19.62 6.78 -14.01
C THR A 82 20.89 6.78 -13.18
N GLY A 83 21.43 5.61 -12.83
CA GLY A 83 22.65 5.54 -12.01
C GLY A 83 22.50 6.10 -10.59
N ASN A 84 21.30 6.42 -10.14
CA ASN A 84 21.05 6.82 -8.77
C ASN A 84 21.12 5.60 -7.86
N PRO A 85 21.93 5.64 -6.79
CA PRO A 85 21.93 4.59 -5.79
C PRO A 85 20.54 4.49 -5.16
N LEU A 86 20.15 3.28 -4.75
CA LEU A 86 18.96 3.09 -3.94
C LEU A 86 19.05 3.96 -2.68
N THR A 87 18.00 4.72 -2.41
CA THR A 87 17.92 5.61 -1.24
C THR A 87 17.25 4.95 -0.06
N TYR A 88 16.93 3.65 -0.16
CA TYR A 88 16.25 2.86 0.86
C TYR A 88 16.95 1.51 1.06
N ASP A 89 16.77 0.91 2.23
CA ASP A 89 17.34 -0.39 2.57
C ASP A 89 16.37 -1.53 2.27
N PHE A 90 15.05 -1.28 2.44
CA PHE A 90 13.99 -2.27 2.17
C PHE A 90 12.63 -1.59 1.94
N LEU A 91 11.72 -2.37 1.38
CA LEU A 91 10.29 -2.04 1.31
C LEU A 91 9.52 -2.93 2.28
N GLU A 92 8.53 -2.38 2.96
CA GLU A 92 7.52 -3.16 3.68
C GLU A 92 6.17 -3.00 2.99
N ILE A 93 5.46 -4.10 2.86
CA ILE A 93 4.14 -4.12 2.26
C ILE A 93 3.17 -4.64 3.31
N LEU A 94 2.15 -3.86 3.59
CA LEU A 94 1.03 -4.24 4.42
C LEU A 94 -0.22 -4.25 3.54
N GLY A 95 -0.94 -5.36 3.58
CA GLY A 95 -2.18 -5.53 2.82
C GLY A 95 -3.32 -5.92 3.74
N SER A 96 -4.48 -5.28 3.61
CA SER A 96 -5.69 -5.60 4.35
C SER A 96 -6.92 -5.10 3.60
N SER A 97 -8.14 -5.43 4.07
CA SER A 97 -9.33 -4.75 3.57
C SER A 97 -9.24 -3.24 3.84
N HIS A 98 -9.99 -2.44 3.10
CA HIS A 98 -10.05 -0.99 3.33
C HIS A 98 -10.58 -0.67 4.73
N GLU A 99 -11.59 -1.42 5.20
CA GLU A 99 -12.16 -1.29 6.55
C GLU A 99 -11.11 -1.58 7.62
N THR A 100 -10.48 -2.76 7.56
CA THR A 100 -9.41 -3.15 8.51
C THR A 100 -8.26 -2.14 8.51
N SER A 101 -7.87 -1.64 7.34
CA SER A 101 -6.82 -0.62 7.23
C SER A 101 -7.22 0.68 7.92
N GLY A 102 -8.47 1.14 7.74
CA GLY A 102 -8.99 2.34 8.41
C GLY A 102 -8.97 2.19 9.93
N GLU A 103 -9.56 1.11 10.45
CA GLU A 103 -9.57 0.81 11.89
C GLU A 103 -8.16 0.68 12.47
N ALA A 104 -7.25 0.03 11.73
CA ALA A 104 -5.86 -0.09 12.15
C ALA A 104 -5.16 1.26 12.29
N TRP A 105 -5.39 2.18 11.34
CA TRP A 105 -4.82 3.51 11.41
C TRP A 105 -5.41 4.34 12.56
N ASP A 106 -6.71 4.26 12.82
CA ASP A 106 -7.33 4.93 13.97
C ASP A 106 -6.74 4.42 15.28
N LEU A 107 -6.65 3.09 15.47
CA LEU A 107 -6.02 2.50 16.64
C LEU A 107 -4.53 2.87 16.78
N TRP A 108 -3.80 2.91 15.66
CA TRP A 108 -2.37 3.26 15.64
C TRP A 108 -2.13 4.70 16.09
N LEU A 109 -2.98 5.63 15.66
CA LEU A 109 -2.82 7.06 15.95
C LEU A 109 -3.40 7.44 17.31
N ASP A 110 -4.53 6.86 17.72
CA ASP A 110 -5.29 7.31 18.90
C ASP A 110 -4.94 6.54 20.17
N SER A 111 -4.49 5.27 20.05
CA SER A 111 -4.14 4.49 21.23
C SER A 111 -2.74 4.83 21.75
N LYS A 112 -2.56 4.81 23.09
CA LYS A 112 -1.24 5.00 23.71
C LYS A 112 -0.23 3.93 23.26
N GLU A 113 -0.71 2.72 23.03
CA GLU A 113 0.13 1.59 22.59
C GLU A 113 0.58 1.79 21.14
N GLY A 114 -0.34 2.19 20.24
CA GLY A 114 0.00 2.52 18.86
C GLY A 114 0.96 3.69 18.75
N GLN A 115 0.73 4.76 19.51
CA GLN A 115 1.64 5.93 19.55
C GLN A 115 3.05 5.53 20.05
N LYS A 116 3.13 4.64 21.04
CA LYS A 116 4.43 4.13 21.51
C LYS A 116 5.16 3.33 20.45
N LEU A 117 4.44 2.43 19.74
CA LEU A 117 5.00 1.64 18.66
C LEU A 117 5.44 2.53 17.49
N ASN A 118 4.61 3.53 17.14
CA ASN A 118 4.96 4.50 16.12
C ASN A 118 6.26 5.26 16.45
N ALA A 119 6.43 5.66 17.71
CA ALA A 119 7.66 6.31 18.17
C ALA A 119 8.88 5.36 18.09
N GLN A 120 8.72 4.09 18.45
CA GLN A 120 9.77 3.07 18.30
C GLN A 120 10.15 2.86 16.83
N TRP A 121 9.16 2.76 15.97
CA TRP A 121 9.35 2.61 14.54
C TRP A 121 10.10 3.79 13.93
N GLN A 122 9.66 5.03 14.23
CA GLN A 122 10.33 6.26 13.77
C GLN A 122 11.73 6.44 14.34
N ALA A 123 12.01 5.89 15.53
CA ALA A 123 13.37 5.91 16.08
C ALA A 123 14.31 4.92 15.37
N ALA A 124 13.77 3.84 14.79
CA ALA A 124 14.56 2.79 14.16
C ALA A 124 14.80 3.02 12.66
N ALA A 125 13.86 3.63 11.94
CA ALA A 125 13.98 3.88 10.51
C ALA A 125 13.26 5.16 10.07
N ASP A 126 13.74 5.71 8.96
CA ASP A 126 13.02 6.70 8.16
C ASP A 126 12.22 5.96 7.09
N CYS A 127 10.91 5.89 7.27
CA CYS A 127 10.01 5.24 6.34
C CYS A 127 9.01 6.23 5.76
N TYR A 128 8.75 6.09 4.46
CA TYR A 128 7.77 6.90 3.74
C TYR A 128 6.59 6.02 3.33
N PRO A 129 5.47 6.04 4.06
CA PRO A 129 4.30 5.26 3.70
C PRO A 129 3.65 5.82 2.44
N LYS A 130 3.27 4.92 1.56
CA LYS A 130 2.51 5.17 0.35
C LYS A 130 1.33 4.21 0.34
N MET A 131 0.15 4.73 0.00
CA MET A 131 -1.05 3.92 -0.10
C MET A 131 -1.38 3.63 -1.55
N GLY A 132 -1.88 2.44 -1.80
CA GLY A 132 -2.34 2.01 -3.10
C GLY A 132 -3.50 1.04 -2.99
N THR A 133 -4.16 0.83 -4.11
CA THR A 133 -5.11 -0.27 -4.29
C THR A 133 -4.35 -1.49 -4.79
N GLY A 134 -4.39 -2.57 -4.03
CA GLY A 134 -3.84 -3.87 -4.40
C GLY A 134 -4.91 -4.74 -5.03
N ILE A 135 -4.54 -5.48 -6.06
CA ILE A 135 -5.42 -6.42 -6.76
C ILE A 135 -4.67 -7.72 -6.89
N THR A 136 -5.13 -8.78 -6.21
CA THR A 136 -4.56 -10.11 -6.38
C THR A 136 -5.09 -10.70 -7.67
N LEU A 137 -4.20 -10.89 -8.64
CA LEU A 137 -4.51 -11.44 -9.95
C LEU A 137 -4.47 -12.97 -9.93
N TRP A 138 -3.51 -13.53 -9.19
CA TRP A 138 -3.34 -14.96 -9.01
C TRP A 138 -2.49 -15.27 -7.78
N SER A 139 -2.78 -16.38 -7.10
CA SER A 139 -1.98 -16.91 -6.01
C SER A 139 -2.06 -18.43 -5.93
N ASP A 140 -0.93 -19.08 -5.68
CA ASP A 140 -0.84 -20.48 -5.28
C ASP A 140 -0.63 -20.53 -3.77
N GLU A 141 -1.74 -20.66 -3.04
CA GLU A 141 -1.75 -20.62 -1.57
C GLU A 141 -0.89 -21.75 -0.97
N ASP A 142 -0.88 -22.94 -1.59
CA ASP A 142 -0.08 -24.07 -1.15
C ASP A 142 1.41 -23.82 -1.33
N ALA A 143 1.81 -23.19 -2.41
CA ALA A 143 3.19 -22.78 -2.64
C ALA A 143 3.59 -21.61 -1.73
N LEU A 144 2.69 -20.65 -1.52
CA LEU A 144 2.90 -19.52 -0.62
C LEU A 144 3.08 -19.99 0.84
N ALA A 145 2.39 -21.03 1.28
CA ALA A 145 2.50 -21.58 2.63
C ALA A 145 3.79 -22.36 2.89
N LYS A 146 4.54 -22.77 1.85
CA LYS A 146 5.74 -23.63 1.98
C LYS A 146 7.00 -22.90 2.42
N ALA A 147 7.11 -21.61 2.15
CA ALA A 147 8.31 -20.83 2.45
C ALA A 147 7.98 -19.36 2.71
N ASP A 148 8.63 -18.79 3.71
CA ASP A 148 8.52 -17.37 4.03
C ASP A 148 9.43 -16.51 3.14
N GLU A 149 10.51 -17.09 2.61
CA GLU A 149 11.47 -16.38 1.76
C GLU A 149 11.24 -16.70 0.28
N ARG A 150 11.19 -15.66 -0.54
CA ARG A 150 10.99 -15.75 -1.99
C ARG A 150 11.52 -14.54 -2.72
N VAL A 151 11.71 -14.68 -4.03
CA VAL A 151 12.08 -13.57 -4.91
C VAL A 151 10.80 -12.98 -5.50
N ALA A 152 10.70 -11.66 -5.46
CA ALA A 152 9.66 -10.90 -6.14
C ALA A 152 10.27 -9.91 -7.14
N THR A 153 9.56 -9.64 -8.22
CA THR A 153 9.90 -8.60 -9.18
C THR A 153 8.84 -7.50 -9.14
N TRP A 154 9.28 -6.27 -9.31
CA TRP A 154 8.41 -5.10 -9.41
C TRP A 154 8.57 -4.49 -10.79
N ASN A 155 7.53 -4.54 -11.60
CA ASN A 155 7.51 -3.91 -12.90
C ASN A 155 6.61 -2.68 -12.83
N TRP A 156 7.20 -1.49 -12.91
CA TRP A 156 6.48 -0.24 -12.98
C TRP A 156 6.10 0.08 -14.41
N CYS A 157 4.84 0.37 -14.64
CA CYS A 157 4.27 0.57 -15.96
C CYS A 157 3.57 1.92 -16.06
N THR A 158 3.67 2.52 -17.24
CA THR A 158 2.87 3.67 -17.63
C THR A 158 1.83 3.19 -18.64
N LEU A 159 0.59 3.63 -18.49
CA LEU A 159 -0.48 3.29 -19.42
C LEU A 159 -0.23 3.96 -20.78
N ASN A 160 -0.52 3.23 -21.85
CA ASN A 160 -0.55 3.81 -23.17
C ASN A 160 -1.74 4.78 -23.29
N ASP A 161 -1.68 5.69 -24.27
CA ASP A 161 -2.78 6.61 -24.56
C ASP A 161 -4.09 5.83 -24.79
N ASN A 162 -5.16 6.29 -24.17
CA ASN A 162 -6.51 5.72 -24.25
C ASN A 162 -6.67 4.31 -23.66
N VAL A 163 -5.76 3.85 -22.82
CA VAL A 163 -5.87 2.60 -22.06
C VAL A 163 -6.14 2.93 -20.59
N SER A 164 -7.19 2.34 -20.02
CA SER A 164 -7.51 2.49 -18.61
C SER A 164 -6.78 1.46 -17.73
N ALA A 165 -6.68 1.74 -16.45
CA ALA A 165 -6.10 0.78 -15.48
C ALA A 165 -6.95 -0.49 -15.41
N GLU A 166 -8.28 -0.36 -15.51
CA GLU A 166 -9.23 -1.47 -15.50
C GLU A 166 -8.99 -2.43 -16.68
N GLU A 167 -8.79 -1.88 -17.89
CA GLU A 167 -8.49 -2.70 -19.06
C GLU A 167 -7.19 -3.49 -18.90
N VAL A 168 -6.17 -2.89 -18.27
CA VAL A 168 -4.91 -3.59 -17.99
C VAL A 168 -5.13 -4.68 -16.96
N ILE A 169 -5.86 -4.39 -15.87
CA ILE A 169 -6.17 -5.38 -14.82
C ILE A 169 -6.97 -6.53 -15.40
N GLN A 170 -7.98 -6.25 -16.22
CA GLN A 170 -8.76 -7.28 -16.88
C GLN A 170 -7.88 -8.19 -17.73
N LYS A 171 -7.01 -7.62 -18.56
CA LYS A 171 -6.06 -8.40 -19.39
C LYS A 171 -5.09 -9.23 -18.53
N HIS A 172 -4.56 -8.65 -17.46
CA HIS A 172 -3.70 -9.39 -16.55
C HIS A 172 -4.45 -10.53 -15.85
N SER A 173 -5.71 -10.29 -15.44
CA SER A 173 -6.57 -11.34 -14.87
C SER A 173 -6.84 -12.49 -15.86
N GLU A 174 -7.03 -12.17 -17.13
CA GLU A 174 -7.18 -13.19 -18.20
C GLU A 174 -5.87 -13.96 -18.41
N MET A 175 -4.73 -13.28 -18.38
CA MET A 175 -3.42 -13.94 -18.47
C MET A 175 -3.15 -14.83 -17.26
N ALA A 176 -3.52 -14.38 -16.06
CA ALA A 176 -3.33 -15.11 -14.81
C ALA A 176 -4.05 -16.47 -14.81
N LYS A 177 -5.21 -16.58 -15.47
CA LYS A 177 -5.92 -17.87 -15.64
C LYS A 177 -5.07 -18.93 -16.36
N ASN A 178 -4.11 -18.49 -17.18
CA ASN A 178 -3.21 -19.42 -17.89
C ASN A 178 -2.03 -19.90 -17.00
N LEU A 179 -1.87 -19.33 -15.80
CA LEU A 179 -0.88 -19.78 -14.82
C LEU A 179 -1.38 -21.00 -14.05
N GLU A 180 -2.69 -21.21 -14.00
CA GLU A 180 -3.31 -22.36 -13.35
C GLU A 180 -2.84 -23.66 -14.03
N GLY A 181 -2.18 -24.54 -13.27
CA GLY A 181 -1.64 -25.81 -13.79
C GLY A 181 -0.36 -25.69 -14.60
N ASN A 182 0.22 -24.51 -14.77
CA ASN A 182 1.50 -24.30 -15.42
C ASN A 182 2.61 -24.11 -14.38
N ASP A 183 3.55 -25.03 -14.33
CA ASP A 183 4.75 -24.93 -13.49
C ASP A 183 5.76 -23.94 -14.09
N GLN A 184 5.41 -22.66 -14.05
CA GLN A 184 6.30 -21.58 -14.51
C GLN A 184 7.11 -20.96 -13.34
N GLY A 185 6.99 -21.52 -12.15
CA GLY A 185 7.66 -21.00 -10.94
C GLY A 185 7.10 -19.67 -10.42
N ILE A 186 6.00 -19.17 -11.00
CA ILE A 186 5.28 -18.00 -10.48
C ILE A 186 4.27 -18.51 -9.46
N ILE A 187 4.37 -18.06 -8.21
CA ILE A 187 3.51 -18.48 -7.11
C ILE A 187 2.54 -17.39 -6.64
N GLY A 188 2.66 -16.19 -7.17
CA GLY A 188 1.74 -15.08 -6.91
C GLY A 188 1.95 -13.96 -7.89
N TRP A 189 0.86 -13.29 -8.24
CA TRP A 189 0.86 -12.11 -9.09
C TRP A 189 -0.18 -11.11 -8.58
N ALA A 190 0.26 -9.89 -8.33
CA ALA A 190 -0.60 -8.81 -7.88
C ALA A 190 -0.34 -7.54 -8.68
N GLY A 191 -1.38 -6.74 -8.85
CA GLY A 191 -1.29 -5.36 -9.35
C GLY A 191 -1.40 -4.38 -8.20
N ILE A 192 -0.68 -3.26 -8.27
CA ILE A 192 -0.78 -2.15 -7.31
C ILE A 192 -0.97 -0.84 -8.06
N ILE A 193 -2.04 -0.14 -7.75
CA ILE A 193 -2.33 1.19 -8.28
C ILE A 193 -2.01 2.21 -7.18
N PRO A 194 -0.99 3.07 -7.37
CA PRO A 194 -0.63 4.09 -6.40
C PRO A 194 -1.79 5.08 -6.15
N ARG A 195 -2.00 5.45 -4.88
CA ARG A 195 -3.00 6.41 -4.42
C ARG A 195 -2.33 7.54 -3.62
N LEU A 196 -2.54 7.59 -2.32
CA LEU A 196 -1.94 8.61 -1.45
C LEU A 196 -0.42 8.44 -1.36
N GLY A 197 0.29 9.53 -1.57
CA GLY A 197 1.77 9.52 -1.62
C GLY A 197 2.35 8.94 -2.90
N GLY A 198 1.50 8.56 -3.88
CA GLY A 198 1.90 7.94 -5.13
C GLY A 198 2.52 8.86 -6.17
N ALA A 199 2.50 10.19 -5.97
CA ALA A 199 3.01 11.16 -6.95
C ALA A 199 4.48 10.96 -7.35
N SER A 200 5.28 10.29 -6.51
CA SER A 200 6.67 9.92 -6.79
C SER A 200 6.83 8.46 -7.23
N ALA A 201 5.75 7.75 -7.53
CA ALA A 201 5.83 6.39 -8.07
C ALA A 201 6.44 6.43 -9.48
N PRO A 202 7.28 5.43 -9.84
CA PRO A 202 7.92 5.40 -11.15
C PRO A 202 6.95 5.18 -12.32
N GLY A 203 5.72 4.78 -12.05
CA GLY A 203 4.69 4.53 -13.06
C GLY A 203 3.28 4.69 -12.49
N GLN A 204 2.29 4.49 -13.32
CA GLN A 204 0.87 4.60 -12.97
C GLN A 204 0.35 3.33 -12.26
N PHE A 205 0.99 2.21 -12.49
CA PHE A 205 0.76 0.98 -11.73
C PHE A 205 2.04 0.14 -11.65
N ALA A 206 2.06 -0.81 -10.71
CA ALA A 206 3.09 -1.83 -10.60
C ALA A 206 2.47 -3.23 -10.65
N HIS A 207 3.23 -4.21 -11.12
CA HIS A 207 2.86 -5.62 -11.01
C HIS A 207 4.07 -6.52 -10.82
#